data_20cc8775827e5f0b29684ea24165e88e
#
_entry.id   20cc8775827e5f0b29684ea24165e88e
#
_cell.length_a   1.000
_cell.length_b   1.000
_cell.length_c   1.000
_cell.angle_alpha   90.00
_cell.angle_beta   90.00
_cell.angle_gamma   90.00
#
_symmetry.space_group_name_H-M   'P 1'
#
loop_
_entity.id
_entity.type
_entity.pdbx_description
1 polymer ?
#
loop_
_entity_poly.entity_id
_entity_poly.type
_entity_poly.pdbx_seq_one_letter_code
_entity_poly.pdbx_strand_id
1 'polypeptide(L)'
;PQWVGEDEAVLLCDEFDVWKFSPDGRSAVNLTGGKGRSSEVVFRPVDFVPRSNPLLYSSIFTYPEKGPVELSAFCRKDSRNGFGSVDVKRPSRFSYELSGKSFSSVRRAPQGATLSFAMGDFRNPMDLYVSTTGKMKDARKLTSINPQQADYRWGDVQLVHWNAYDGTPLKGLLYVPEDLDTAASYPMMVYFYEKNSETLYSYRSPAPSRS
;
A
#
# COMPACT_ATOMS: atom_id res chain seq x y z
N PRO A 1 -13.46 -3.23 12.38
CA PRO A 1 -13.36 -2.30 13.52
C PRO A 1 -12.13 -2.63 14.34
N GLN A 2 -11.45 -1.59 14.85
CA GLN A 2 -10.26 -1.71 15.70
C GLN A 2 -10.40 -0.77 16.89
N TRP A 3 -10.14 -1.27 18.09
CA TRP A 3 -10.27 -0.51 19.31
C TRP A 3 -9.04 0.37 19.58
N VAL A 4 -9.25 1.44 20.32
CA VAL A 4 -8.23 2.37 20.81
C VAL A 4 -8.36 2.47 22.32
N GLY A 5 -7.23 2.30 23.04
CA GLY A 5 -7.24 2.29 24.49
C GLY A 5 -8.05 1.13 25.07
N GLU A 6 -8.45 1.24 26.31
CA GLU A 6 -9.36 0.33 26.98
C GLU A 6 -10.81 0.78 26.69
N ASP A 7 -11.32 0.46 25.49
CA ASP A 7 -12.66 0.81 25.02
C ASP A 7 -12.95 2.32 24.87
N GLU A 8 -11.92 3.17 24.74
CA GLU A 8 -12.14 4.62 24.60
C GLU A 8 -12.73 5.04 23.25
N ALA A 9 -12.38 4.33 22.20
CA ALA A 9 -12.87 4.61 20.86
C ALA A 9 -12.75 3.39 19.94
N VAL A 10 -13.48 3.43 18.83
CA VAL A 10 -13.37 2.45 17.76
C VAL A 10 -12.98 3.15 16.45
N LEU A 11 -12.03 2.57 15.73
CA LEU A 11 -11.68 2.98 14.37
C LEU A 11 -12.53 2.21 13.36
N LEU A 12 -13.18 2.94 12.49
CA LEU A 12 -13.92 2.42 11.34
C LEU A 12 -13.39 3.07 10.07
N CYS A 13 -13.50 2.39 8.96
CA CYS A 13 -13.13 2.94 7.67
C CYS A 13 -14.36 3.02 6.78
N ASP A 14 -14.54 4.15 6.13
CA ASP A 14 -15.39 4.23 4.95
C ASP A 14 -14.62 3.76 3.71
N GLU A 15 -15.08 4.12 2.54
CA GLU A 15 -14.42 3.73 1.28
C GLU A 15 -12.96 4.24 1.18
N PHE A 16 -12.66 5.43 1.71
CA PHE A 16 -11.37 6.09 1.60
C PHE A 16 -10.72 6.43 2.94
N ASP A 17 -11.50 6.95 3.86
CA ASP A 17 -11.03 7.63 5.06
C ASP A 17 -11.14 6.75 6.31
N VAL A 18 -10.39 7.13 7.35
CA VAL A 18 -10.39 6.50 8.66
C VAL A 18 -11.09 7.42 9.66
N TRP A 19 -12.03 6.86 10.38
CA TRP A 19 -12.87 7.55 11.35
C TRP A 19 -12.66 7.00 12.75
N LYS A 20 -12.71 7.88 13.74
CA LYS A 20 -12.78 7.55 15.16
C LYS A 20 -14.19 7.81 15.66
N PHE A 21 -14.80 6.81 16.27
CA PHE A 21 -16.09 6.89 16.93
C PHE A 21 -15.96 6.70 18.43
N SER A 22 -16.76 7.42 19.22
CA SER A 22 -16.98 7.09 20.62
C SER A 22 -17.84 5.83 20.73
N PRO A 23 -17.66 4.98 21.77
CA PRO A 23 -18.42 3.74 21.91
C PRO A 23 -19.93 3.95 22.03
N ASP A 24 -20.35 5.10 22.55
CA ASP A 24 -21.76 5.50 22.69
C ASP A 24 -22.36 6.08 21.38
N GLY A 25 -21.56 6.17 20.31
CA GLY A 25 -21.99 6.69 19.01
C GLY A 25 -22.21 8.20 18.93
N ARG A 26 -21.96 8.95 20.01
CA ARG A 26 -22.24 10.41 20.06
C ARG A 26 -21.20 11.28 19.36
N SER A 27 -20.02 10.73 19.12
CA SER A 27 -18.91 11.45 18.48
C SER A 27 -18.33 10.65 17.33
N ALA A 28 -18.13 11.33 16.19
CA ALA A 28 -17.43 10.81 15.02
C ALA A 28 -16.43 11.85 14.53
N VAL A 29 -15.19 11.47 14.38
CA VAL A 29 -14.10 12.33 13.91
C VAL A 29 -13.40 11.66 12.73
N ASN A 30 -13.36 12.35 11.58
CA ASN A 30 -12.54 11.90 10.44
C ASN A 30 -11.07 12.17 10.75
N LEU A 31 -10.31 11.12 11.02
CA LEU A 31 -8.89 11.22 11.38
C LEU A 31 -8.01 11.62 10.20
N THR A 32 -8.41 11.28 8.98
CA THR A 32 -7.69 11.61 7.75
C THR A 32 -8.17 12.93 7.11
N GLY A 33 -9.12 13.60 7.77
CA GLY A 33 -9.59 14.93 7.39
C GLY A 33 -10.22 15.02 5.99
N GLY A 34 -10.80 13.93 5.48
CA GLY A 34 -11.38 13.84 4.14
C GLY A 34 -10.35 13.80 3.00
N LYS A 35 -9.07 13.69 3.33
CA LYS A 35 -7.99 13.61 2.34
C LYS A 35 -8.10 12.36 1.47
N GLY A 36 -8.56 11.25 2.04
CA GLY A 36 -8.76 10.01 1.32
C GLY A 36 -9.70 10.22 0.13
N ARG A 37 -10.88 10.70 0.40
CA ARG A 37 -11.90 10.94 -0.64
C ARG A 37 -11.49 12.02 -1.63
N SER A 38 -10.92 13.13 -1.17
CA SER A 38 -10.54 14.25 -2.04
C SER A 38 -9.37 13.94 -2.97
N SER A 39 -8.51 12.97 -2.61
CA SER A 39 -7.33 12.57 -3.38
C SER A 39 -7.43 11.17 -3.98
N GLU A 40 -8.57 10.49 -3.83
CA GLU A 40 -8.80 9.09 -4.22
C GLU A 40 -7.76 8.12 -3.61
N VAL A 41 -7.35 8.39 -2.36
CA VAL A 41 -6.42 7.57 -1.61
C VAL A 41 -7.15 6.79 -0.52
N VAL A 42 -7.06 5.48 -0.59
CA VAL A 42 -7.65 4.58 0.41
C VAL A 42 -6.69 4.44 1.58
N PHE A 43 -7.10 4.85 2.77
CA PHE A 43 -6.33 4.67 4.01
C PHE A 43 -6.92 3.52 4.83
N ARG A 44 -6.04 2.65 5.36
CA ARG A 44 -6.43 1.54 6.25
C ARG A 44 -5.46 1.46 7.42
N PRO A 45 -5.96 1.40 8.66
CA PRO A 45 -5.10 1.17 9.82
C PRO A 45 -4.36 -0.16 9.69
N VAL A 46 -3.06 -0.15 9.99
CA VAL A 46 -2.20 -1.32 9.94
C VAL A 46 -1.33 -1.40 11.18
N ASP A 47 -1.02 -2.62 11.58
CA ASP A 47 -0.12 -2.87 12.69
C ASP A 47 1.30 -3.14 12.16
N PHE A 48 2.18 -2.16 12.32
CA PHE A 48 3.58 -2.28 11.95
C PHE A 48 4.47 -2.80 13.10
N VAL A 49 3.93 -2.90 14.31
CA VAL A 49 4.68 -3.42 15.46
C VAL A 49 4.52 -4.93 15.54
N PRO A 50 5.62 -5.70 15.66
CA PRO A 50 5.53 -7.14 15.84
C PRO A 50 4.76 -7.49 17.12
N ARG A 51 3.82 -8.41 17.02
CA ARG A 51 3.09 -8.93 18.19
C ARG A 51 3.97 -9.86 19.00
N SER A 52 3.90 -9.78 20.31
CA SER A 52 4.67 -10.62 21.22
C SER A 52 4.27 -12.11 21.18
N ASN A 53 3.06 -12.41 20.69
CA ASN A 53 2.59 -13.80 20.54
C ASN A 53 1.88 -14.00 19.20
N PRO A 54 2.55 -14.59 18.19
CA PRO A 54 1.96 -14.85 16.88
C PRO A 54 0.88 -15.94 16.88
N LEU A 55 0.75 -16.73 17.94
CA LEU A 55 -0.25 -17.80 18.05
C LEU A 55 -1.63 -17.27 18.49
N LEU A 56 -1.72 -16.06 18.97
CA LEU A 56 -2.99 -15.42 19.34
C LEU A 56 -3.63 -14.75 18.12
N TYR A 57 -4.06 -15.54 17.15
CA TYR A 57 -4.80 -15.09 15.97
C TYR A 57 -6.11 -14.34 16.31
N SER A 58 -6.59 -14.45 17.53
CA SER A 58 -7.85 -13.87 18.00
C SER A 58 -7.68 -12.68 18.95
N SER A 59 -6.45 -12.26 19.27
CA SER A 59 -6.30 -11.05 20.08
C SER A 59 -6.70 -9.85 19.26
N ILE A 60 -7.80 -9.25 19.60
CA ILE A 60 -8.23 -7.94 19.09
C ILE A 60 -7.06 -7.00 19.34
N PHE A 61 -6.42 -6.57 18.24
CA PHE A 61 -5.37 -5.58 18.35
C PHE A 61 -5.99 -4.26 18.77
N THR A 62 -5.51 -3.71 19.86
CA THR A 62 -5.94 -2.41 20.36
C THR A 62 -4.83 -1.40 20.13
N TYR A 63 -5.13 -0.31 19.44
CA TYR A 63 -4.20 0.79 19.30
C TYR A 63 -4.02 1.53 20.62
N PRO A 64 -2.79 2.01 20.92
CA PRO A 64 -2.58 2.79 22.13
C PRO A 64 -3.40 4.09 22.08
N GLU A 65 -3.89 4.52 23.24
CA GLU A 65 -4.64 5.77 23.40
C GLU A 65 -3.86 7.01 22.95
N LYS A 66 -2.54 6.95 23.09
CA LYS A 66 -1.59 8.03 22.73
C LYS A 66 -0.57 7.51 21.73
N GLY A 67 -0.32 8.32 20.72
CA GLY A 67 0.67 8.02 19.69
C GLY A 67 0.06 7.86 18.31
N PRO A 68 0.89 7.58 17.31
CA PRO A 68 0.42 7.42 15.94
C PRO A 68 -0.25 6.06 15.73
N VAL A 69 -1.33 6.08 14.97
CA VAL A 69 -1.86 4.92 14.27
C VAL A 69 -1.24 4.89 12.89
N GLU A 70 -0.60 3.80 12.55
CA GLU A 70 -0.01 3.61 11.23
C GLU A 70 -1.09 3.25 10.21
N LEU A 71 -0.94 3.78 9.01
CA LEU A 71 -1.89 3.60 7.92
C LEU A 71 -1.18 3.10 6.68
N SER A 72 -1.77 2.12 5.98
CA SER A 72 -1.47 1.90 4.58
C SER A 72 -2.19 2.96 3.74
N ALA A 73 -1.61 3.32 2.61
CA ALA A 73 -2.16 4.26 1.65
C ALA A 73 -2.11 3.67 0.25
N PHE A 74 -3.23 3.71 -0.47
CA PHE A 74 -3.32 3.25 -1.86
C PHE A 74 -4.08 4.26 -2.70
N CYS A 75 -3.45 4.82 -3.72
CA CYS A 75 -4.07 5.75 -4.65
C CYS A 75 -4.80 5.00 -5.75
N ARG A 76 -6.13 5.14 -5.83
CA ARG A 76 -6.94 4.49 -6.87
C ARG A 76 -6.69 5.04 -8.26
N LYS A 77 -6.29 6.30 -8.36
CA LYS A 77 -6.09 6.98 -9.65
C LYS A 77 -4.93 6.38 -10.45
N ASP A 78 -3.79 6.17 -9.79
CA ASP A 78 -2.53 5.79 -10.42
C ASP A 78 -1.86 4.56 -9.81
N SER A 79 -2.57 3.85 -8.92
CA SER A 79 -2.14 2.63 -8.23
C SER A 79 -0.89 2.77 -7.37
N ARG A 80 -0.44 4.00 -7.04
CA ARG A 80 0.68 4.20 -6.12
C ARG A 80 0.34 3.71 -4.71
N ASN A 81 1.34 3.11 -4.09
CA ASN A 81 1.25 2.60 -2.72
C ASN A 81 2.08 3.45 -1.77
N GLY A 82 1.76 3.34 -0.50
CA GLY A 82 2.52 4.00 0.54
C GLY A 82 2.01 3.73 1.93
N PHE A 83 2.48 4.53 2.84
CA PHE A 83 2.03 4.50 4.22
C PHE A 83 2.07 5.89 4.85
N GLY A 84 1.38 6.01 5.96
CA GLY A 84 1.28 7.24 6.72
C GLY A 84 0.97 6.96 8.17
N SER A 85 0.72 8.01 8.91
CA SER A 85 0.31 7.90 10.30
C SER A 85 -0.61 9.05 10.70
N VAL A 86 -1.45 8.81 11.69
CA VAL A 86 -2.31 9.82 12.28
C VAL A 86 -2.29 9.70 13.81
N ASP A 87 -2.21 10.84 14.49
CA ASP A 87 -2.36 10.89 15.95
C ASP A 87 -3.85 10.92 16.29
N VAL A 88 -4.33 9.90 17.01
CA VAL A 88 -5.76 9.73 17.33
C VAL A 88 -6.32 10.90 18.14
N LYS A 89 -5.50 11.54 18.98
CA LYS A 89 -5.89 12.73 19.78
C LYS A 89 -5.66 14.04 19.04
N ARG A 90 -4.81 14.05 18.01
CA ARG A 90 -4.45 15.23 17.22
C ARG A 90 -4.50 14.92 15.73
N PRO A 91 -5.71 14.80 15.13
CA PRO A 91 -5.84 14.46 13.70
C PRO A 91 -5.11 15.42 12.75
N SER A 92 -4.86 16.67 13.18
CA SER A 92 -4.05 17.64 12.42
C SER A 92 -2.60 17.19 12.14
N ARG A 93 -2.13 16.14 12.83
CA ARG A 93 -0.80 15.51 12.59
C ARG A 93 -0.85 14.36 11.59
N PHE A 94 -1.93 14.21 10.86
CA PHE A 94 -2.02 13.24 9.79
C PHE A 94 -1.02 13.56 8.67
N SER A 95 -0.26 12.55 8.26
CA SER A 95 0.66 12.63 7.11
C SER A 95 0.76 11.29 6.42
N TYR A 96 1.08 11.30 5.12
CA TYR A 96 1.31 10.11 4.33
C TYR A 96 2.27 10.37 3.17
N GLU A 97 2.88 9.30 2.67
CA GLU A 97 3.75 9.31 1.49
C GLU A 97 3.24 8.26 0.49
N LEU A 98 3.27 8.58 -0.80
CA LEU A 98 2.97 7.66 -1.89
C LEU A 98 4.19 7.49 -2.79
N SER A 99 4.36 6.30 -3.34
CA SER A 99 5.46 5.95 -4.23
C SER A 99 4.99 4.98 -5.32
N GLY A 100 5.63 5.02 -6.48
CA GLY A 100 5.50 4.02 -7.54
C GLY A 100 6.20 2.70 -7.18
N LYS A 101 6.00 2.22 -5.96
CA LYS A 101 6.59 1.00 -5.42
C LYS A 101 5.54 0.16 -4.72
N SER A 102 5.82 -1.13 -4.59
CA SER A 102 5.10 -2.02 -3.69
C SER A 102 5.85 -2.18 -2.39
N PHE A 103 5.10 -2.34 -1.31
CA PHE A 103 5.63 -2.50 0.04
C PHE A 103 5.05 -3.75 0.69
N SER A 104 5.88 -4.45 1.44
CA SER A 104 5.44 -5.55 2.30
C SER A 104 6.27 -5.62 3.58
N SER A 105 5.79 -6.40 4.55
CA SER A 105 6.51 -6.64 5.79
C SER A 105 6.96 -5.37 6.51
N VAL A 106 6.16 -4.30 6.42
CA VAL A 106 6.46 -3.04 7.10
C VAL A 106 6.45 -3.28 8.60
N ARG A 107 7.53 -2.89 9.29
CA ARG A 107 7.68 -3.02 10.73
C ARG A 107 8.28 -1.76 11.31
N ARG A 108 7.71 -1.28 12.40
CA ARG A 108 8.26 -0.19 13.19
C ARG A 108 9.01 -0.77 14.40
N ALA A 109 10.15 -0.20 14.73
CA ALA A 109 10.81 -0.51 15.99
C ALA A 109 9.89 -0.12 17.16
N PRO A 110 9.81 -0.93 18.24
CA PRO A 110 8.94 -0.63 19.38
C PRO A 110 9.20 0.74 20.01
N GLN A 111 10.42 1.22 19.89
CA GLN A 111 10.83 2.54 20.37
C GLN A 111 11.49 3.32 19.24
N GLY A 112 10.98 4.52 18.98
CA GLY A 112 11.54 5.42 17.97
C GLY A 112 10.84 5.36 16.60
N ALA A 113 11.47 5.99 15.61
CA ALA A 113 10.91 6.18 14.27
C ALA A 113 11.38 5.14 13.23
N THR A 114 12.30 4.26 13.60
CA THR A 114 12.91 3.32 12.65
C THR A 114 11.87 2.36 12.07
N LEU A 115 11.82 2.30 10.74
CA LEU A 115 11.03 1.33 9.97
C LEU A 115 11.96 0.38 9.21
N SER A 116 11.59 -0.89 9.15
CA SER A 116 12.09 -1.84 8.15
C SER A 116 10.94 -2.30 7.28
N PHE A 117 11.20 -2.51 5.99
CA PHE A 117 10.18 -2.96 5.04
C PHE A 117 10.83 -3.58 3.80
N ALA A 118 10.11 -4.46 3.13
CA ALA A 118 10.47 -4.89 1.80
C ALA A 118 9.84 -3.92 0.79
N MET A 119 10.60 -3.50 -0.21
CA MET A 119 10.17 -2.59 -1.25
C MET A 119 10.71 -3.04 -2.61
N GLY A 120 9.85 -2.99 -3.61
CA GLY A 120 10.17 -3.30 -5.00
C GLY A 120 9.20 -2.65 -5.95
N ASP A 121 9.32 -2.96 -7.21
CA ASP A 121 8.38 -2.59 -8.27
C ASP A 121 8.35 -3.68 -9.34
N PHE A 122 7.68 -3.44 -10.46
CA PHE A 122 7.59 -4.41 -11.54
C PHE A 122 8.97 -4.90 -12.03
N ARG A 123 9.97 -4.01 -12.10
CA ARG A 123 11.33 -4.34 -12.59
C ARG A 123 12.31 -4.74 -11.48
N ASN A 124 12.04 -4.37 -10.24
CA ASN A 124 12.95 -4.55 -9.12
C ASN A 124 12.34 -5.49 -8.08
N PRO A 125 13.03 -6.57 -7.72
CA PRO A 125 12.59 -7.48 -6.66
C PRO A 125 12.35 -6.75 -5.32
N MET A 126 11.62 -7.41 -4.44
CA MET A 126 11.29 -6.89 -3.09
C MET A 126 12.51 -6.97 -2.16
N ASP A 127 13.43 -6.03 -2.28
CA ASP A 127 14.58 -5.91 -1.38
C ASP A 127 14.19 -5.36 -0.01
N LEU A 128 15.01 -5.67 1.00
CA LEU A 128 14.85 -5.15 2.35
C LEU A 128 15.44 -3.74 2.46
N TYR A 129 14.70 -2.85 3.10
CA TYR A 129 15.08 -1.46 3.36
C TYR A 129 14.91 -1.12 4.84
N VAL A 130 15.66 -0.13 5.30
CA VAL A 130 15.52 0.47 6.61
C VAL A 130 15.51 2.00 6.50
N SER A 131 14.59 2.64 7.22
CA SER A 131 14.53 4.08 7.41
C SER A 131 14.63 4.39 8.90
N THR A 132 15.60 5.18 9.31
CA THR A 132 15.76 5.59 10.72
C THR A 132 14.86 6.77 11.09
N THR A 133 14.33 7.48 10.10
CA THR A 133 13.44 8.64 10.30
C THR A 133 11.95 8.29 10.22
N GLY A 134 11.64 7.07 9.81
CA GLY A 134 10.27 6.63 9.54
C GLY A 134 9.68 7.11 8.21
N LYS A 135 10.48 7.75 7.34
CA LYS A 135 10.07 8.24 6.02
C LYS A 135 10.64 7.37 4.92
N MET A 136 9.85 7.12 3.86
CA MET A 136 10.29 6.31 2.72
C MET A 136 11.51 6.91 2.00
N LYS A 137 11.53 8.22 1.83
CA LYS A 137 12.62 8.93 1.13
C LYS A 137 14.00 8.77 1.77
N ASP A 138 14.04 8.47 3.07
CA ASP A 138 15.27 8.32 3.83
C ASP A 138 15.66 6.84 3.98
N ALA A 139 15.01 5.95 3.24
CA ALA A 139 15.24 4.52 3.33
C ALA A 139 16.53 4.11 2.62
N ARG A 140 17.30 3.27 3.30
CA ARG A 140 18.51 2.66 2.77
C ARG A 140 18.26 1.19 2.44
N LYS A 141 18.64 0.78 1.24
CA LYS A 141 18.60 -0.61 0.79
C LYS A 141 19.62 -1.45 1.55
N LEU A 142 19.22 -2.63 2.05
CA LEU A 142 20.06 -3.55 2.83
C LEU A 142 20.41 -4.82 2.07
N THR A 143 19.59 -5.24 1.11
CA THR A 143 19.79 -6.48 0.35
C THR A 143 19.84 -6.20 -1.15
N SER A 144 20.34 -7.14 -1.92
CA SER A 144 20.26 -7.17 -3.38
C SER A 144 19.91 -8.60 -3.79
N ILE A 145 18.60 -8.86 -3.89
CA ILE A 145 18.09 -10.18 -4.28
C ILE A 145 17.95 -10.26 -5.80
N ASN A 146 18.04 -11.48 -6.33
CA ASN A 146 17.93 -11.78 -7.77
C ASN A 146 18.81 -10.91 -8.67
N PRO A 147 20.13 -10.71 -8.38
CA PRO A 147 21.00 -9.88 -9.20
C PRO A 147 21.14 -10.40 -10.64
N GLN A 148 20.95 -11.71 -10.84
CA GLN A 148 20.97 -12.36 -12.16
C GLN A 148 19.79 -11.91 -13.06
N GLN A 149 18.81 -11.20 -12.54
CA GLN A 149 17.72 -10.66 -13.36
C GLN A 149 18.23 -9.71 -14.45
N ALA A 150 19.36 -9.05 -14.21
CA ALA A 150 20.00 -8.17 -15.19
C ALA A 150 20.41 -8.91 -16.49
N ASP A 151 20.56 -10.24 -16.45
CA ASP A 151 20.91 -11.06 -17.60
C ASP A 151 19.68 -11.43 -18.47
N TYR A 152 18.47 -11.03 -18.06
CA TYR A 152 17.23 -11.39 -18.73
C TYR A 152 16.47 -10.15 -19.19
N ARG A 153 15.78 -10.29 -20.32
CA ARG A 153 14.80 -9.28 -20.77
C ARG A 153 13.58 -9.31 -19.86
N TRP A 154 13.24 -8.18 -19.27
CA TRP A 154 12.15 -8.12 -18.28
C TRP A 154 10.85 -7.51 -18.83
N GLY A 155 10.97 -6.57 -19.76
CA GLY A 155 9.84 -5.82 -20.28
C GLY A 155 9.39 -4.69 -19.36
N ASP A 156 8.18 -4.19 -19.60
CA ASP A 156 7.59 -3.09 -18.84
C ASP A 156 6.09 -3.30 -18.63
N VAL A 157 5.51 -2.48 -17.75
CA VAL A 157 4.06 -2.46 -17.47
C VAL A 157 3.56 -1.03 -17.45
N GLN A 158 2.44 -0.79 -18.11
CA GLN A 158 1.81 0.51 -18.22
C GLN A 158 0.36 0.47 -17.77
N LEU A 159 -0.09 1.50 -17.07
CA LEU A 159 -1.50 1.71 -16.77
C LEU A 159 -2.17 2.34 -18.00
N VAL A 160 -3.10 1.63 -18.60
CA VAL A 160 -3.86 2.10 -19.74
C VAL A 160 -5.32 2.35 -19.37
N HIS A 161 -5.95 3.31 -20.04
CA HIS A 161 -7.34 3.70 -19.82
C HIS A 161 -8.13 3.64 -21.13
N TRP A 162 -9.37 3.21 -21.04
CA TRP A 162 -10.31 3.24 -22.13
C TRP A 162 -11.74 3.37 -21.61
N ASN A 163 -12.68 3.59 -22.48
CA ASN A 163 -14.11 3.54 -22.13
C ASN A 163 -14.73 2.25 -22.65
N ALA A 164 -15.59 1.63 -21.85
CA ALA A 164 -16.47 0.58 -22.30
C ALA A 164 -17.48 1.11 -23.34
N TYR A 165 -18.21 0.21 -24.00
CA TYR A 165 -19.20 0.60 -25.04
C TYR A 165 -20.31 1.50 -24.47
N ASP A 166 -20.62 1.40 -23.19
CA ASP A 166 -21.60 2.22 -22.48
C ASP A 166 -21.04 3.54 -21.92
N GLY A 167 -19.76 3.86 -22.23
CA GLY A 167 -19.06 5.04 -21.75
C GLY A 167 -18.41 4.89 -20.37
N THR A 168 -18.57 3.74 -19.69
CA THR A 168 -17.94 3.51 -18.38
C THR A 168 -16.42 3.54 -18.51
N PRO A 169 -15.71 4.39 -17.70
CA PRO A 169 -14.26 4.45 -17.74
C PRO A 169 -13.65 3.18 -17.13
N LEU A 170 -12.76 2.57 -17.86
CA LEU A 170 -12.03 1.36 -17.47
C LEU A 170 -10.53 1.62 -17.45
N LYS A 171 -9.81 0.80 -16.71
CA LYS A 171 -8.35 0.79 -16.68
C LYS A 171 -7.80 -0.63 -16.60
N GLY A 172 -6.61 -0.83 -17.14
CA GLY A 172 -5.93 -2.12 -17.11
C GLY A 172 -4.42 -1.95 -17.17
N LEU A 173 -3.70 -3.07 -17.10
CA LEU A 173 -2.26 -3.12 -17.23
C LEU A 173 -1.91 -3.69 -18.61
N LEU A 174 -1.10 -2.94 -19.35
CA LEU A 174 -0.48 -3.41 -20.59
C LEU A 174 0.96 -3.82 -20.29
N TYR A 175 1.26 -5.10 -20.42
CA TYR A 175 2.61 -5.64 -20.33
C TYR A 175 3.20 -5.66 -21.73
N VAL A 176 4.40 -5.09 -21.87
CA VAL A 176 5.11 -4.99 -23.14
C VAL A 176 6.50 -5.59 -23.02
N PRO A 177 7.02 -6.27 -24.07
CA PRO A 177 8.40 -6.72 -24.09
C PRO A 177 9.36 -5.52 -24.09
N GLU A 178 10.59 -5.74 -23.62
CA GLU A 178 11.60 -4.68 -23.50
C GLU A 178 12.02 -4.08 -24.86
N ASP A 179 11.97 -4.90 -25.90
CA ASP A 179 12.34 -4.56 -27.28
C ASP A 179 11.11 -4.41 -28.18
N LEU A 180 10.01 -3.89 -27.67
CA LEU A 180 8.77 -3.68 -28.44
C LEU A 180 9.04 -2.74 -29.63
N ASP A 181 8.87 -3.25 -30.85
CA ASP A 181 8.81 -2.43 -32.06
C ASP A 181 7.39 -1.86 -32.23
N THR A 182 7.20 -0.59 -31.99
CA THR A 182 5.89 0.07 -32.10
C THR A 182 5.36 0.18 -33.54
N ALA A 183 6.20 -0.09 -34.55
CA ALA A 183 5.79 -0.14 -35.96
C ALA A 183 5.27 -1.53 -36.37
N ALA A 184 5.52 -2.56 -35.55
CA ALA A 184 5.08 -3.92 -35.83
C ALA A 184 3.74 -4.22 -35.16
N SER A 185 2.99 -5.19 -35.69
CA SER A 185 1.77 -5.73 -35.08
C SER A 185 2.08 -6.98 -34.29
N TYR A 186 1.57 -7.05 -33.08
CA TYR A 186 1.76 -8.19 -32.19
C TYR A 186 0.42 -8.84 -31.82
N PRO A 187 0.39 -10.15 -31.65
CA PRO A 187 -0.77 -10.78 -31.00
C PRO A 187 -0.85 -10.34 -29.55
N MET A 188 -2.06 -10.06 -29.07
CA MET A 188 -2.29 -9.64 -27.68
C MET A 188 -3.14 -10.69 -26.97
N MET A 189 -2.68 -11.12 -25.78
CA MET A 189 -3.46 -11.94 -24.88
C MET A 189 -4.17 -11.04 -23.87
N VAL A 190 -5.50 -11.11 -23.84
CA VAL A 190 -6.28 -10.36 -22.85
C VAL A 190 -6.63 -11.30 -21.68
N TYR A 191 -6.27 -10.86 -20.48
CA TYR A 191 -6.66 -11.53 -19.25
C TYR A 191 -7.40 -10.54 -18.35
N PHE A 192 -8.56 -10.93 -17.87
CA PHE A 192 -9.36 -10.08 -16.99
C PHE A 192 -9.71 -10.82 -15.70
N TYR A 193 -9.56 -10.11 -14.62
CA TYR A 193 -9.94 -10.50 -13.27
C TYR A 193 -10.11 -9.24 -12.42
N GLU A 194 -10.79 -9.37 -11.28
CA GLU A 194 -11.09 -8.24 -10.40
C GLU A 194 -9.82 -7.54 -9.95
N LYS A 195 -9.77 -6.21 -10.11
CA LYS A 195 -8.74 -5.29 -9.58
C LYS A 195 -7.29 -5.55 -10.01
N ASN A 196 -7.07 -6.23 -11.13
CA ASN A 196 -5.70 -6.46 -11.63
C ASN A 196 -4.90 -5.17 -11.84
N SER A 197 -5.53 -4.05 -12.19
CA SER A 197 -4.88 -2.75 -12.36
C SER A 197 -4.24 -2.20 -11.09
N GLU A 198 -4.64 -2.68 -9.91
CA GLU A 198 -4.04 -2.29 -8.63
C GLU A 198 -2.63 -2.86 -8.43
N THR A 199 -2.20 -3.82 -9.25
CA THR A 199 -0.90 -4.48 -9.15
C THR A 199 0.19 -3.86 -10.04
N LEU A 200 0.01 -2.62 -10.53
CA LEU A 200 0.93 -1.91 -11.44
C LEU A 200 2.39 -1.96 -10.97
N TYR A 201 2.63 -1.80 -9.69
CA TYR A 201 3.98 -1.76 -9.11
C TYR A 201 4.40 -3.10 -8.48
N SER A 202 3.66 -4.18 -8.70
CA SER A 202 4.00 -5.48 -8.10
C SER A 202 5.08 -6.19 -8.89
N TYR A 203 6.12 -6.64 -8.18
CA TYR A 203 7.11 -7.53 -8.76
C TYR A 203 6.48 -8.88 -9.12
N ARG A 204 6.77 -9.36 -10.31
CA ARG A 204 6.29 -10.67 -10.79
C ARG A 204 7.47 -11.62 -10.89
N SER A 205 7.59 -12.53 -9.93
CA SER A 205 8.58 -13.59 -10.03
C SER A 205 8.31 -14.46 -11.27
N PRO A 206 9.35 -14.81 -12.04
CA PRO A 206 9.19 -15.78 -13.13
C PRO A 206 8.67 -17.10 -12.59
N ALA A 207 7.70 -17.66 -13.28
CA ALA A 207 7.13 -18.96 -12.95
C ALA A 207 6.80 -19.72 -14.23
N PRO A 208 6.94 -21.07 -14.25
CA PRO A 208 6.64 -21.86 -15.43
C PRO A 208 5.14 -21.93 -15.75
N SER A 209 4.31 -21.64 -14.78
CA SER A 209 2.87 -21.52 -14.95
C SER A 209 2.36 -20.31 -14.16
N ARG A 210 1.26 -19.76 -14.64
CA ARG A 210 0.55 -18.74 -13.91
C ARG A 210 -0.33 -19.40 -12.85
N SER A 211 -0.05 -19.16 -11.59
CA SER A 211 -0.91 -19.56 -10.47
C SER A 211 -1.92 -18.48 -10.17
#